data_f17cc8ea50fa96f1b296a4aee66f7792
#
_entry.id   f17cc8ea50fa96f1b296a4aee66f7792
#
_cell.length_a   1.000
_cell.length_b   1.000
_cell.length_c   1.000
_cell.angle_alpha   90.00
_cell.angle_beta   90.00
_cell.angle_gamma   90.00
#
_symmetry.space_group_name_H-M   'P 1'
#
loop_
_entity.id
_entity.type
_entity.pdbx_description
1 polymer ?
#
loop_
_entity_poly.entity_id
_entity_poly.type
_entity_poly.pdbx_seq_one_letter_code
_entity_poly.pdbx_strand_id
1 'polypeptide(L)'
;MEHLDLRNDQCHIVACSSLTDDHIEVLKQGDTFGLFDRYGDIHSLRTGSQGLYHEGTRFLSRFELTLNGERPLLLSSTIKENNVLFNIDLTNPDLMHEGQVEISRGALHLSRTRFLWQGLCFERLRVHNYSLLPIPIRLSFSVDAD
;
A
#
# COMPACT_ATOMS: atom_id res chain seq x y z
N MET A 1 -26.79 -26.14 -18.78
CA MET A 1 -26.55 -24.79 -19.28
C MET A 1 -26.57 -23.73 -18.17
N GLU A 2 -27.32 -23.95 -17.14
CA GLU A 2 -27.40 -23.03 -15.99
C GLU A 2 -26.18 -23.07 -15.03
N HIS A 3 -25.36 -24.13 -15.08
CA HIS A 3 -24.19 -24.26 -14.20
C HIS A 3 -22.99 -23.39 -14.58
N LEU A 4 -22.94 -22.87 -15.79
CA LEU A 4 -21.85 -22.00 -16.25
C LEU A 4 -22.00 -20.54 -15.78
N ASP A 5 -23.24 -20.12 -15.61
CA ASP A 5 -23.54 -18.74 -15.17
C ASP A 5 -23.25 -18.52 -13.68
N LEU A 6 -23.47 -19.53 -12.84
CA LEU A 6 -23.20 -19.47 -11.40
C LEU A 6 -21.68 -19.34 -11.08
N ARG A 7 -20.82 -19.94 -11.91
CA ARG A 7 -19.37 -19.81 -11.72
C ARG A 7 -18.85 -18.44 -12.16
N ASN A 8 -19.46 -17.86 -13.16
CA ASN A 8 -19.11 -16.55 -13.64
C ASN A 8 -19.55 -15.47 -12.66
N ASP A 9 -20.74 -15.64 -12.05
CA ASP A 9 -21.25 -14.74 -11.02
C ASP A 9 -20.42 -14.77 -9.73
N GLN A 10 -19.95 -15.96 -9.33
CA GLN A 10 -19.07 -16.09 -8.15
C GLN A 10 -17.73 -15.42 -8.37
N CYS A 11 -17.12 -15.57 -9.53
CA CYS A 11 -15.87 -14.89 -9.87
C CYS A 11 -16.07 -13.37 -9.93
N HIS A 12 -17.21 -12.91 -10.42
CA HIS A 12 -17.53 -11.49 -10.48
C HIS A 12 -17.74 -10.90 -9.08
N ILE A 13 -18.39 -11.62 -8.17
CA ILE A 13 -18.62 -11.19 -6.77
C ILE A 13 -17.28 -11.09 -6.03
N VAL A 14 -16.38 -12.06 -6.20
CA VAL A 14 -15.05 -12.03 -5.58
C VAL A 14 -14.22 -10.85 -6.12
N ALA A 15 -14.28 -10.59 -7.43
CA ALA A 15 -13.60 -9.45 -8.03
C ALA A 15 -14.17 -8.11 -7.54
N CYS A 16 -15.49 -8.00 -7.39
CA CYS A 16 -16.14 -6.82 -6.84
C CYS A 16 -15.81 -6.61 -5.36
N SER A 17 -15.77 -7.66 -4.56
CA SER A 17 -15.43 -7.55 -3.14
C SER A 17 -13.96 -7.14 -2.90
N SER A 18 -13.06 -7.55 -3.78
CA SER A 18 -11.66 -7.10 -3.71
C SER A 18 -11.47 -5.65 -4.17
N LEU A 19 -12.40 -5.12 -4.97
CA LEU A 19 -12.40 -3.72 -5.41
C LEU A 19 -13.04 -2.78 -4.37
N THR A 20 -13.81 -3.31 -3.42
CA THR A 20 -14.55 -2.54 -2.40
C THR A 20 -13.95 -2.67 -0.99
N ASP A 21 -12.68 -3.04 -0.86
CA ASP A 21 -12.00 -2.92 0.42
C ASP A 21 -11.73 -1.42 0.68
N ASP A 22 -12.79 -0.73 1.09
CA ASP A 22 -12.78 0.69 1.46
C ASP A 22 -12.18 0.89 2.86
N HIS A 23 -11.35 -0.04 3.32
CA HIS A 23 -10.69 0.09 4.59
C HIS A 23 -9.70 1.25 4.57
N ILE A 24 -9.97 2.24 5.39
CA ILE A 24 -9.14 3.43 5.51
C ILE A 24 -8.45 3.42 6.87
N GLU A 25 -7.13 3.53 6.84
CA GLU A 25 -6.31 3.74 8.03
C GLU A 25 -6.08 5.23 8.25
N VAL A 26 -6.22 5.66 9.50
CA VAL A 26 -6.17 7.09 9.87
C VAL A 26 -4.97 7.35 10.76
N LEU A 27 -4.12 8.30 10.36
CA LEU A 27 -3.15 8.95 11.24
C LEU A 27 -3.61 10.35 11.55
N LYS A 28 -3.38 10.80 12.79
CA LYS A 28 -3.70 12.17 13.20
C LYS A 28 -2.69 12.70 14.19
N GLN A 29 -2.26 13.95 13.98
CA GLN A 29 -1.44 14.69 14.90
C GLN A 29 -1.75 16.20 14.74
N GLY A 30 -2.33 16.82 15.78
CA GLY A 30 -2.72 18.23 15.72
C GLY A 30 -3.73 18.49 14.59
N ASP A 31 -3.42 19.44 13.74
CA ASP A 31 -4.23 19.84 12.59
C ASP A 31 -3.89 19.09 11.31
N THR A 32 -3.04 18.06 11.41
CA THR A 32 -2.62 17.21 10.30
C THR A 32 -3.20 15.81 10.45
N PHE A 33 -3.78 15.27 9.38
CA PHE A 33 -4.22 13.88 9.35
C PHE A 33 -4.00 13.27 7.98
N GLY A 34 -3.85 11.95 7.98
CA GLY A 34 -3.69 11.17 6.77
C GLY A 34 -4.71 10.05 6.70
N LEU A 35 -5.27 9.84 5.51
CA LEU A 35 -6.18 8.75 5.18
C LEU A 35 -5.51 7.86 4.13
N PHE A 36 -5.21 6.63 4.51
CA PHE A 36 -4.44 5.68 3.71
C PHE A 36 -5.19 4.37 3.54
N ASP A 37 -4.80 3.58 2.55
CA ASP A 37 -5.19 2.18 2.51
C ASP A 37 -4.31 1.33 3.46
N ARG A 38 -4.56 0.03 3.50
CA ARG A 38 -3.79 -0.89 4.36
C ARG A 38 -2.33 -1.03 3.97
N TYR A 39 -1.98 -0.76 2.73
CA TYR A 39 -0.60 -0.77 2.24
C TYR A 39 0.16 0.51 2.59
N GLY A 40 -0.53 1.49 3.17
CA GLY A 40 0.01 2.80 3.44
C GLY A 40 0.03 3.72 2.21
N ASP A 41 -0.71 3.37 1.17
CA ASP A 41 -0.79 4.14 -0.05
C ASP A 41 -1.96 5.11 -0.04
N ILE A 42 -1.87 6.14 -0.86
CA ILE A 42 -2.93 7.10 -1.16
C ILE A 42 -3.26 6.97 -2.64
N HIS A 43 -4.52 6.64 -2.94
CA HIS A 43 -5.01 6.53 -4.31
C HIS A 43 -6.02 7.63 -4.60
N SER A 44 -5.69 8.53 -5.51
CA SER A 44 -6.53 9.67 -5.87
C SER A 44 -7.83 9.30 -6.60
N LEU A 45 -7.86 8.11 -7.22
CA LEU A 45 -8.92 7.75 -8.16
C LEU A 45 -10.09 6.97 -7.56
N ARG A 46 -10.03 6.52 -6.30
CA ARG A 46 -11.03 5.58 -5.78
C ARG A 46 -12.18 6.21 -5.01
N THR A 47 -11.93 6.99 -4.00
CA THR A 47 -13.00 7.54 -3.15
C THR A 47 -12.94 9.04 -2.97
N GLY A 48 -11.91 9.66 -3.47
CA GLY A 48 -11.66 11.10 -3.29
C GLY A 48 -11.31 11.51 -1.85
N SER A 49 -11.38 10.58 -0.88
CA SER A 49 -11.14 10.91 0.53
C SER A 49 -9.71 10.63 1.00
N GLN A 50 -9.00 9.70 0.38
CA GLN A 50 -7.63 9.41 0.75
C GLN A 50 -6.71 10.60 0.47
N GLY A 51 -5.75 10.82 1.35
CA GLY A 51 -4.81 11.92 1.20
C GLY A 51 -4.15 12.34 2.50
N LEU A 52 -3.26 13.31 2.40
CA LEU A 52 -2.73 14.05 3.54
C LEU A 52 -3.39 15.42 3.58
N TYR A 53 -3.85 15.79 4.77
CA TYR A 53 -4.60 17.00 5.04
C TYR A 53 -3.92 17.81 6.13
N HIS A 54 -3.88 19.12 5.95
CA HIS A 54 -3.44 20.06 6.98
C HIS A 54 -4.41 21.22 7.04
N GLU A 55 -4.87 21.55 8.24
CA GLU A 55 -5.86 22.62 8.49
C GLU A 55 -7.08 22.50 7.57
N GLY A 56 -7.57 21.25 7.36
CA GLY A 56 -8.76 20.98 6.56
C GLY A 56 -8.54 20.96 5.05
N THR A 57 -7.33 21.23 4.56
CA THR A 57 -7.02 21.22 3.14
C THR A 57 -6.15 20.03 2.77
N ARG A 58 -6.55 19.28 1.73
CA ARG A 58 -5.74 18.20 1.19
C ARG A 58 -4.58 18.78 0.39
N PHE A 59 -3.37 18.35 0.68
CA PHE A 59 -2.17 18.76 -0.05
C PHE A 59 -1.50 17.62 -0.80
N LEU A 60 -1.74 16.37 -0.43
CA LEU A 60 -1.23 15.19 -1.12
C LEU A 60 -2.39 14.28 -1.48
N SER A 61 -2.57 14.01 -2.77
CA SER A 61 -3.69 13.22 -3.30
C SER A 61 -3.28 11.85 -3.84
N ARG A 62 -1.98 11.61 -4.03
CA ARG A 62 -1.44 10.33 -4.45
C ARG A 62 -0.10 10.07 -3.83
N PHE A 63 0.06 8.87 -3.29
CA PHE A 63 1.34 8.38 -2.78
C PHE A 63 1.33 6.86 -2.83
N GLU A 64 1.99 6.28 -3.82
CA GLU A 64 1.97 4.85 -4.08
C GLU A 64 3.38 4.30 -4.17
N LEU A 65 3.63 3.17 -3.49
CA LEU A 65 4.90 2.44 -3.55
C LEU A 65 4.80 1.27 -4.52
N THR A 66 5.79 1.16 -5.40
CA THR A 66 5.99 -0.04 -6.23
C THR A 66 7.40 -0.59 -6.08
N LEU A 67 7.53 -1.90 -6.25
CA LEU A 67 8.77 -2.65 -6.23
C LEU A 67 8.92 -3.33 -7.60
N ASN A 68 9.96 -2.94 -8.35
CA ASN A 68 10.18 -3.40 -9.73
C ASN A 68 8.92 -3.25 -10.61
N GLY A 69 8.18 -2.14 -10.43
CA GLY A 69 6.96 -1.87 -11.15
C GLY A 69 5.71 -2.60 -10.66
N GLU A 70 5.84 -3.46 -9.65
CA GLU A 70 4.75 -4.25 -9.08
C GLU A 70 4.35 -3.73 -7.70
N ARG A 71 3.07 -3.86 -7.37
CA ARG A 71 2.60 -3.56 -6.01
C ARG A 71 3.06 -4.66 -5.07
N PRO A 72 3.70 -4.34 -3.92
CA PRO A 72 4.01 -5.34 -2.92
C PRO A 72 2.76 -6.01 -2.34
N LEU A 73 2.94 -7.20 -1.79
CA LEU A 73 1.88 -7.94 -1.10
C LEU A 73 1.82 -7.53 0.37
N LEU A 74 0.63 -7.37 0.90
CA LEU A 74 0.40 -7.01 2.30
C LEU A 74 0.56 -8.24 3.20
N LEU A 75 1.41 -8.12 4.23
CA LEU A 75 1.53 -9.09 5.31
C LEU A 75 0.73 -8.66 6.53
N SER A 76 0.93 -7.42 6.98
CA SER A 76 0.18 -6.85 8.09
C SER A 76 0.18 -5.33 8.05
N SER A 77 -0.84 -4.72 8.64
CA SER A 77 -0.85 -3.29 8.90
C SER A 77 -1.45 -3.01 10.28
N THR A 78 -0.87 -2.07 11.01
CA THR A 78 -1.27 -1.77 12.38
C THR A 78 -1.12 -0.29 12.67
N ILE A 79 -2.17 0.31 13.21
CA ILE A 79 -2.14 1.65 13.79
C ILE A 79 -1.89 1.52 15.29
N LYS A 80 -0.93 2.27 15.81
CA LYS A 80 -0.54 2.27 17.22
C LYS A 80 -0.62 3.68 17.82
N GLU A 81 -0.62 3.71 19.17
CA GLU A 81 -0.47 4.94 19.96
C GLU A 81 -1.48 6.03 19.62
N ASN A 82 -2.77 5.69 19.68
CA ASN A 82 -3.86 6.65 19.43
C ASN A 82 -3.78 7.33 18.05
N ASN A 83 -3.51 6.51 17.00
CA ASN A 83 -3.41 6.97 15.60
C ASN A 83 -2.19 7.85 15.32
N VAL A 84 -1.11 7.67 16.05
CA VAL A 84 0.14 8.42 15.84
C VAL A 84 1.12 7.64 14.94
N LEU A 85 1.14 6.31 15.06
CA LEU A 85 2.11 5.47 14.36
C LEU A 85 1.42 4.43 13.49
N PHE A 86 1.80 4.35 12.22
CA PHE A 86 1.31 3.37 11.26
C PHE A 86 2.44 2.47 10.79
N ASN A 87 2.35 1.18 11.12
CA ASN A 87 3.30 0.16 10.69
C ASN A 87 2.67 -0.74 9.64
N ILE A 88 3.38 -0.94 8.53
CA ILE A 88 2.96 -1.76 7.41
C ILE A 88 4.09 -2.73 7.07
N ASP A 89 3.79 -4.02 7.04
CA ASP A 89 4.71 -5.06 6.61
C ASP A 89 4.28 -5.62 5.28
N LEU A 90 5.19 -5.60 4.32
CA LEU A 90 4.97 -6.01 2.94
C LEU A 90 6.02 -7.02 2.52
N THR A 91 5.72 -7.78 1.48
CA THR A 91 6.67 -8.66 0.81
C THR A 91 6.53 -8.54 -0.70
N ASN A 92 7.50 -9.06 -1.44
CA ASN A 92 7.42 -9.06 -2.89
C ASN A 92 6.52 -10.18 -3.42
N PRO A 93 5.73 -9.94 -4.49
CA PRO A 93 5.20 -11.02 -5.30
C PRO A 93 6.33 -11.70 -6.08
N ASP A 94 6.00 -12.75 -6.85
CA ASP A 94 6.95 -13.27 -7.82
C ASP A 94 7.31 -12.17 -8.81
N LEU A 95 8.59 -11.80 -8.88
CA LEU A 95 9.09 -10.79 -9.80
C LEU A 95 9.63 -11.49 -11.04
N MET A 96 9.04 -11.16 -12.17
CA MET A 96 9.30 -11.83 -13.44
C MET A 96 10.34 -11.08 -14.26
N HIS A 97 11.20 -11.83 -14.94
CA HIS A 97 12.08 -11.31 -15.96
C HIS A 97 12.08 -12.26 -17.15
N GLU A 98 11.80 -11.75 -18.35
CA GLU A 98 11.72 -12.53 -19.59
C GLU A 98 10.82 -13.77 -19.48
N GLY A 99 9.66 -13.64 -18.81
CA GLY A 99 8.68 -14.70 -18.65
C GLY A 99 9.02 -15.76 -17.59
N GLN A 100 10.10 -15.57 -16.84
CA GLN A 100 10.52 -16.45 -15.75
C GLN A 100 10.56 -15.71 -14.42
N VAL A 101 10.37 -16.46 -13.32
CA VAL A 101 10.51 -15.91 -11.97
C VAL A 101 11.98 -15.63 -11.70
N GLU A 102 12.33 -14.35 -11.58
CA GLU A 102 13.68 -13.92 -11.21
C GLU A 102 13.84 -13.84 -9.70
N ILE A 103 12.85 -13.30 -9.02
CA ILE A 103 12.83 -13.16 -7.56
C ILE A 103 11.55 -13.81 -7.04
N SER A 104 11.70 -14.86 -6.24
CA SER A 104 10.59 -15.61 -5.70
C SER A 104 9.81 -14.78 -4.67
N ARG A 105 8.50 -14.98 -4.63
CA ARG A 105 7.61 -14.40 -3.64
C ARG A 105 8.15 -14.64 -2.23
N GLY A 106 8.17 -13.59 -1.42
CA GLY A 106 8.60 -13.67 -0.02
C GLY A 106 10.12 -13.60 0.19
N ALA A 107 10.92 -13.37 -0.86
CA ALA A 107 12.37 -13.21 -0.72
C ALA A 107 12.76 -11.90 -0.04
N LEU A 108 11.95 -10.87 -0.16
CA LEU A 108 12.15 -9.55 0.41
C LEU A 108 11.05 -9.23 1.44
N HIS A 109 11.44 -8.58 2.52
CA HIS A 109 10.53 -7.98 3.48
C HIS A 109 10.69 -6.47 3.45
N LEU A 110 9.58 -5.74 3.28
CA LEU A 110 9.55 -4.29 3.33
C LEU A 110 8.73 -3.87 4.55
N SER A 111 9.33 -3.05 5.39
CA SER A 111 8.66 -2.48 6.55
C SER A 111 8.54 -0.97 6.35
N ARG A 112 7.31 -0.47 6.33
CA ARG A 112 7.01 0.96 6.29
C ARG A 112 6.52 1.39 7.66
N THR A 113 7.14 2.42 8.21
CA THR A 113 6.69 3.05 9.45
C THR A 113 6.43 4.52 9.17
N ARG A 114 5.20 4.94 9.40
CA ARG A 114 4.77 6.31 9.11
C ARG A 114 4.24 6.98 10.37
N PHE A 115 4.56 8.25 10.52
CA PHE A 115 4.01 9.09 11.58
C PHE A 115 3.92 10.54 11.11
N LEU A 116 3.02 11.27 11.75
CA LEU A 116 2.83 12.70 11.55
C LEU A 116 3.41 13.46 12.74
N TRP A 117 4.11 14.54 12.46
CA TRP A 117 4.66 15.40 13.50
C TRP A 117 4.82 16.83 13.01
N GLN A 118 4.25 17.78 13.72
CA GLN A 118 4.37 19.22 13.43
C GLN A 118 4.10 19.59 11.96
N GLY A 119 3.01 19.09 11.40
CA GLY A 119 2.63 19.35 10.01
C GLY A 119 3.44 18.60 8.96
N LEU A 120 4.30 17.68 9.37
CA LEU A 120 5.12 16.85 8.47
C LEU A 120 4.69 15.39 8.55
N CYS A 121 4.80 14.71 7.42
CA CYS A 121 4.61 13.27 7.32
C CYS A 121 5.97 12.61 7.12
N PHE A 122 6.35 11.75 8.05
CA PHE A 122 7.60 11.00 8.00
C PHE A 122 7.32 9.56 7.64
N GLU A 123 8.15 9.01 6.77
CA GLU A 123 8.13 7.58 6.46
C GLU A 123 9.53 7.01 6.54
N ARG A 124 9.63 5.87 7.24
CA ARG A 124 10.83 5.05 7.27
C ARG A 124 10.53 3.78 6.50
N LEU A 125 11.29 3.53 5.46
CA LEU A 125 11.24 2.32 4.67
C LEU A 125 12.47 1.47 4.98
N ARG A 126 12.24 0.21 5.39
CA ARG A 126 13.29 -0.77 5.62
C ARG A 126 13.06 -1.95 4.69
N VAL A 127 14.11 -2.34 3.97
CA VAL A 127 14.10 -3.52 3.11
C VAL A 127 15.06 -4.56 3.67
N HIS A 128 14.60 -5.78 3.83
CA HIS A 128 15.41 -6.91 4.25
C HIS A 128 15.38 -8.00 3.19
N ASN A 129 16.56 -8.47 2.80
CA ASN A 129 16.73 -9.58 1.84
C ASN A 129 16.93 -10.88 2.62
N TYR A 130 15.96 -11.78 2.54
CA TYR A 130 16.01 -13.11 3.16
C TYR A 130 16.65 -14.18 2.26
N SER A 131 16.96 -13.84 1.01
CA SER A 131 17.66 -14.76 0.12
C SER A 131 19.16 -14.81 0.42
N LEU A 132 19.84 -15.81 -0.13
CA LEU A 132 21.29 -15.96 0.02
C LEU A 132 22.09 -15.16 -1.01
N LEU A 133 21.42 -14.59 -2.00
CA LEU A 133 22.04 -13.85 -3.10
C LEU A 133 21.67 -12.37 -3.05
N PRO A 134 22.54 -11.47 -3.53
CA PRO A 134 22.16 -10.08 -3.74
C PRO A 134 21.00 -9.99 -4.75
N ILE A 135 20.01 -9.16 -4.43
CA ILE A 135 18.86 -8.92 -5.30
C ILE A 135 18.85 -7.45 -5.70
N PRO A 136 18.97 -7.11 -7.00
CA PRO A 136 18.76 -5.75 -7.46
C PRO A 136 17.29 -5.41 -7.42
N ILE A 137 16.94 -4.29 -6.79
CA ILE A 137 15.55 -3.82 -6.70
C ILE A 137 15.44 -2.37 -7.12
N ARG A 138 14.25 -2.01 -7.61
CA ARG A 138 13.85 -0.63 -7.87
C ARG A 138 12.62 -0.32 -7.05
N LEU A 139 12.76 0.63 -6.13
CA LEU A 139 11.66 1.19 -5.39
C LEU A 139 11.21 2.49 -6.06
N SER A 140 9.92 2.65 -6.28
CA SER A 140 9.37 3.85 -6.89
C SER A 140 8.20 4.36 -6.06
N PHE A 141 8.17 5.69 -5.86
CA PHE A 141 7.05 6.38 -5.27
C PHE A 141 6.38 7.25 -6.34
N SER A 142 5.09 7.05 -6.55
CA SER A 142 4.28 7.93 -7.40
C SER A 142 3.57 8.93 -6.51
N VAL A 143 3.75 10.21 -6.78
CA VAL A 143 3.28 11.31 -5.93
C VAL A 143 2.53 12.33 -6.77
N ASP A 144 1.33 12.72 -6.30
CA ASP A 144 0.59 13.85 -6.85
C ASP A 144 0.12 14.76 -5.71
N ALA A 145 0.19 16.04 -5.94
CA ALA A 145 -0.32 17.08 -5.03
C ALA A 145 -1.54 17.77 -5.63
N ASP A 146 -2.43 18.21 -4.77
CA ASP A 146 -3.60 19.01 -5.18
C ASP A 146 -3.21 20.47 -5.49
#